data_c35186f47ea363884f8688e046996acb
#
_entry.id   c35186f47ea363884f8688e046996acb
#
_cell.length_a   1.000
_cell.length_b   1.000
_cell.length_c   1.000
_cell.angle_alpha   90.00
_cell.angle_beta   90.00
_cell.angle_gamma   90.00
#
_symmetry.space_group_name_H-M   'P 1'
#
loop_
_entity.id
_entity.type
_entity.pdbx_description
1 polymer ?
#
loop_
_entity_poly.entity_id
_entity_poly.type
_entity_poly.pdbx_seq_one_letter_code
_entity_poly.pdbx_strand_id
1 'polypeptide(L)'
;FTADDVEFTIKAIMDPDNESEIASNYEDVTAINVIDDKTISFTLRDKNVAFLDYMTIGILPKHLLESKDMQTDEYFHNPIGTGPYKIQEWDEGQSITLVKNEDYYKGAPKIDTIVFKIVPDDNAKALQLKSGEINLAKVTPKDAQNFTDDDTFTVYDMKTADYRGILYNFNNEFWQRNK
;
A
#
# COMPACT_ATOMS: atom_id res chain seq x y z
N PHE A 1 3.59 6.36 -18.67
CA PHE A 1 3.95 6.99 -17.40
C PHE A 1 4.94 8.12 -17.66
N THR A 2 4.58 9.31 -17.27
CA THR A 2 5.37 10.54 -17.45
C THR A 2 5.39 11.40 -16.18
N ALA A 3 6.15 12.49 -16.20
CA ALA A 3 6.16 13.48 -15.12
C ALA A 3 4.79 14.17 -14.91
N ASP A 4 3.96 14.26 -15.96
CA ASP A 4 2.59 14.76 -15.85
C ASP A 4 1.70 13.89 -14.95
N ASP A 5 1.88 12.56 -14.98
CA ASP A 5 1.13 11.64 -14.10
C ASP A 5 1.52 11.88 -12.63
N VAL A 6 2.80 12.15 -12.38
CA VAL A 6 3.30 12.48 -11.03
C VAL A 6 2.73 13.81 -10.54
N GLU A 7 2.79 14.86 -11.38
CA GLU A 7 2.20 16.17 -11.06
C GLU A 7 0.72 16.04 -10.74
N PHE A 8 -0.02 15.35 -11.61
CA PHE A 8 -1.45 15.09 -11.44
C PHE A 8 -1.75 14.38 -10.11
N THR A 9 -1.02 13.32 -9.81
CA THR A 9 -1.21 12.56 -8.57
C THR A 9 -1.00 13.42 -7.33
N ILE A 10 0.10 14.16 -7.26
CA ILE A 10 0.39 15.00 -6.09
C ILE A 10 -0.64 16.12 -5.96
N LYS A 11 -1.06 16.75 -7.07
CA LYS A 11 -2.14 17.74 -7.04
C LYS A 11 -3.45 17.16 -6.57
N ALA A 12 -3.81 15.95 -7.03
CA ALA A 12 -5.02 15.25 -6.57
C ALA A 12 -4.99 14.94 -5.06
N ILE A 13 -3.82 14.55 -4.53
CA ILE A 13 -3.64 14.33 -3.09
C ILE A 13 -3.79 15.63 -2.29
N MET A 14 -3.25 16.74 -2.81
CA MET A 14 -3.28 18.06 -2.15
C MET A 14 -4.64 18.76 -2.28
N ASP A 15 -5.48 18.31 -3.19
CA ASP A 15 -6.82 18.88 -3.39
C ASP A 15 -7.73 18.52 -2.21
N PRO A 16 -8.23 19.51 -1.44
CA PRO A 16 -9.09 19.25 -0.31
C PRO A 16 -10.41 18.57 -0.67
N ASP A 17 -10.90 18.73 -1.91
CA ASP A 17 -12.14 18.10 -2.36
C ASP A 17 -11.99 16.56 -2.49
N ASN A 18 -10.77 16.06 -2.60
CA ASN A 18 -10.48 14.62 -2.67
C ASN A 18 -10.30 13.97 -1.28
N GLU A 19 -10.30 14.73 -0.20
CA GLU A 19 -10.23 14.25 1.20
C GLU A 19 -9.11 13.22 1.46
N SER A 20 -7.94 13.39 0.82
CA SER A 20 -6.84 12.43 0.90
C SER A 20 -6.23 12.38 2.32
N GLU A 21 -6.18 11.19 2.93
CA GLU A 21 -5.60 10.98 4.26
C GLU A 21 -4.10 11.33 4.33
N ILE A 22 -3.40 11.32 3.19
CA ILE A 22 -1.97 11.61 3.10
C ILE A 22 -1.67 13.04 2.63
N ALA A 23 -2.67 13.91 2.48
CA ALA A 23 -2.49 15.30 2.05
C ALA A 23 -1.48 16.07 2.90
N SER A 24 -1.46 15.82 4.21
CA SER A 24 -0.52 16.44 5.15
C SER A 24 0.95 16.18 4.86
N ASN A 25 1.28 15.09 4.16
CA ASN A 25 2.66 14.78 3.76
C ASN A 25 3.20 15.75 2.71
N TYR A 26 2.32 16.46 2.01
CA TYR A 26 2.65 17.35 0.89
C TYR A 26 2.34 18.82 1.17
N GLU A 27 1.93 19.19 2.38
CA GLU A 27 1.56 20.57 2.74
C GLU A 27 2.70 21.59 2.59
N ASP A 28 3.95 21.13 2.62
CA ASP A 28 5.13 21.96 2.40
C ASP A 28 5.47 22.18 0.93
N VAL A 29 4.78 21.51 0.01
CA VAL A 29 4.99 21.69 -1.44
C VAL A 29 4.39 23.01 -1.87
N THR A 30 5.24 23.93 -2.32
CA THR A 30 4.83 25.29 -2.78
C THR A 30 4.78 25.40 -4.29
N ALA A 31 5.53 24.57 -5.02
CA ALA A 31 5.47 24.51 -6.47
C ALA A 31 5.84 23.12 -6.97
N ILE A 32 5.18 22.73 -8.07
CA ILE A 32 5.46 21.52 -8.84
C ILE A 32 5.69 21.98 -10.27
N ASN A 33 6.84 21.63 -10.86
CA ASN A 33 7.18 22.01 -12.22
C ASN A 33 7.60 20.80 -13.04
N VAL A 34 6.82 20.45 -14.04
CA VAL A 34 7.19 19.48 -15.07
C VAL A 34 8.16 20.16 -16.03
N ILE A 35 9.36 19.62 -16.16
CA ILE A 35 10.42 20.13 -17.03
C ILE A 35 10.38 19.43 -18.38
N ASP A 36 10.22 18.11 -18.36
CA ASP A 36 10.00 17.26 -19.52
C ASP A 36 9.30 15.95 -19.08
N ASP A 37 9.03 15.04 -20.00
CA ASP A 37 8.30 13.78 -19.75
C ASP A 37 8.90 12.91 -18.63
N LYS A 38 10.15 13.11 -18.28
CA LYS A 38 10.91 12.29 -17.31
C LYS A 38 11.46 13.08 -16.13
N THR A 39 11.30 14.40 -16.14
CA THR A 39 11.90 15.29 -15.16
C THR A 39 10.84 16.19 -14.53
N ILE A 40 10.74 16.13 -13.22
CA ILE A 40 9.84 16.96 -12.41
C ILE A 40 10.62 17.55 -11.24
N SER A 41 10.30 18.78 -10.85
CA SER A 41 10.87 19.41 -9.68
C SER A 41 9.79 19.84 -8.69
N PHE A 42 10.10 19.71 -7.41
CA PHE A 42 9.27 20.14 -6.29
C PHE A 42 10.00 21.25 -5.52
N THR A 43 9.30 22.33 -5.21
CA THR A 43 9.80 23.37 -4.31
C THR A 43 9.07 23.20 -2.97
N LEU A 44 9.83 23.07 -1.89
CA LEU A 44 9.29 22.97 -0.55
C LEU A 44 9.45 24.30 0.18
N ARG A 45 8.51 24.62 1.09
CA ARG A 45 8.57 25.79 1.96
C ARG A 45 9.78 25.71 2.89
N ASP A 46 9.95 24.55 3.51
CA ASP A 46 11.03 24.25 4.44
C ASP A 46 11.71 22.93 4.08
N LYS A 47 12.91 22.71 4.61
CA LYS A 47 13.64 21.46 4.40
C LYS A 47 12.92 20.30 5.11
N ASN A 48 12.37 19.39 4.32
CA ASN A 48 11.71 18.16 4.80
C ASN A 48 12.55 16.93 4.44
N VAL A 49 13.16 16.28 5.44
CA VAL A 49 14.04 15.12 5.24
C VAL A 49 13.23 13.88 4.80
N ALA A 50 11.96 13.78 5.23
CA ALA A 50 11.08 12.65 4.93
C ALA A 50 10.40 12.78 3.54
N PHE A 51 10.55 13.91 2.84
CA PHE A 51 9.82 14.14 1.59
C PHE A 51 10.03 13.07 0.53
N LEU A 52 11.27 12.54 0.41
CA LEU A 52 11.56 11.46 -0.54
C LEU A 52 10.89 10.14 -0.16
N ASP A 53 10.70 9.88 1.12
CA ASP A 53 9.97 8.69 1.59
C ASP A 53 8.48 8.78 1.22
N TYR A 54 7.92 9.99 1.21
CA TYR A 54 6.54 10.23 0.77
C TYR A 54 6.33 10.06 -0.74
N MET A 55 7.41 10.02 -1.53
CA MET A 55 7.32 9.73 -2.98
C MET A 55 7.12 8.24 -3.29
N THR A 56 7.05 7.36 -2.30
CA THR A 56 6.81 5.91 -2.46
C THR A 56 5.32 5.57 -2.55
N ILE A 57 4.56 6.34 -3.31
CA ILE A 57 3.12 6.18 -3.53
C ILE A 57 2.80 5.65 -4.92
N GLY A 58 1.60 5.10 -5.08
CA GLY A 58 1.07 4.78 -6.40
C GLY A 58 0.79 6.03 -7.22
N ILE A 59 1.17 6.02 -8.50
CA ILE A 59 0.95 7.15 -9.41
C ILE A 59 -0.28 6.90 -10.26
N LEU A 60 -1.18 7.87 -10.30
CA LEU A 60 -2.42 7.84 -11.04
C LEU A 60 -2.20 8.23 -12.52
N PRO A 61 -2.81 7.54 -13.49
CA PRO A 61 -2.71 7.89 -14.90
C PRO A 61 -3.58 9.11 -15.22
N LYS A 62 -2.95 10.27 -15.40
CA LYS A 62 -3.61 11.53 -15.70
C LYS A 62 -4.62 11.41 -16.84
N HIS A 63 -4.21 10.79 -17.95
CA HIS A 63 -5.03 10.66 -19.17
C HIS A 63 -6.35 9.89 -18.97
N LEU A 64 -6.49 9.11 -17.90
CA LEU A 64 -7.72 8.39 -17.56
C LEU A 64 -8.56 9.10 -16.51
N LEU A 65 -7.93 9.90 -15.64
CA LEU A 65 -8.54 10.39 -14.41
C LEU A 65 -8.70 11.90 -14.32
N GLU A 66 -8.11 12.69 -15.22
CA GLU A 66 -8.09 14.17 -15.13
C GLU A 66 -9.49 14.82 -15.01
N SER A 67 -10.55 14.14 -15.50
CA SER A 67 -11.93 14.64 -15.43
C SER A 67 -12.85 13.76 -14.61
N LYS A 68 -12.29 12.91 -13.76
CA LYS A 68 -13.02 11.89 -13.01
C LYS A 68 -13.11 12.23 -11.53
N ASP A 69 -14.13 11.71 -10.90
CA ASP A 69 -14.28 11.76 -9.46
C ASP A 69 -13.35 10.73 -8.81
N MET A 70 -12.41 11.21 -7.99
CA MET A 70 -11.41 10.37 -7.33
C MET A 70 -11.98 9.46 -6.25
N GLN A 71 -13.22 9.67 -5.82
CA GLN A 71 -13.86 8.88 -4.76
C GLN A 71 -14.73 7.76 -5.32
N THR A 72 -15.30 7.93 -6.52
CA THR A 72 -16.38 7.05 -7.03
C THR A 72 -16.11 6.43 -8.39
N ASP A 73 -15.03 6.80 -9.09
CA ASP A 73 -14.77 6.27 -10.43
C ASP A 73 -14.45 4.77 -10.42
N GLU A 74 -15.02 4.03 -11.37
CA GLU A 74 -14.82 2.58 -11.53
C GLU A 74 -13.36 2.18 -11.78
N TYR A 75 -12.50 3.13 -12.17
CA TYR A 75 -11.07 2.90 -12.33
C TYR A 75 -10.44 2.25 -11.09
N PHE A 76 -10.87 2.64 -9.88
CA PHE A 76 -10.29 2.14 -8.62
C PHE A 76 -10.62 0.68 -8.33
N HIS A 77 -11.60 0.09 -9.01
CA HIS A 77 -11.90 -1.34 -8.94
C HIS A 77 -11.11 -2.17 -9.97
N ASN A 78 -10.64 -1.54 -11.04
CA ASN A 78 -9.81 -2.19 -12.06
C ASN A 78 -8.67 -1.24 -12.53
N PRO A 79 -7.75 -0.88 -11.64
CA PRO A 79 -6.70 0.09 -11.96
C PRO A 79 -5.69 -0.47 -12.95
N ILE A 80 -5.22 0.41 -13.83
CA ILE A 80 -4.11 0.13 -14.75
C ILE A 80 -2.80 0.58 -14.10
N GLY A 81 -1.83 -0.31 -14.02
CA GLY A 81 -0.52 -0.03 -13.44
C GLY A 81 0.63 -0.48 -14.32
N THR A 82 1.84 -0.08 -13.95
CA THR A 82 3.10 -0.48 -14.61
C THR A 82 3.76 -1.68 -13.92
N GLY A 83 3.05 -2.34 -13.02
CA GLY A 83 3.53 -3.44 -12.20
C GLY A 83 3.65 -4.77 -12.95
N PRO A 84 4.25 -5.78 -12.29
CA PRO A 84 4.44 -7.12 -12.86
C PRO A 84 3.14 -7.91 -12.98
N TYR A 85 2.08 -7.50 -12.29
CA TYR A 85 0.77 -8.14 -12.31
C TYR A 85 -0.33 -7.13 -12.61
N LYS A 86 -1.44 -7.63 -13.19
CA LYS A 86 -2.68 -6.90 -13.47
C LYS A 86 -3.82 -7.53 -12.69
N ILE A 87 -4.80 -6.75 -12.24
CA ILE A 87 -6.02 -7.28 -11.64
C ILE A 87 -6.81 -7.99 -12.73
N GLN A 88 -7.20 -9.22 -12.47
CA GLN A 88 -8.13 -10.00 -13.29
C GLN A 88 -9.54 -9.96 -12.71
N GLU A 89 -9.64 -10.09 -11.39
CA GLU A 89 -10.91 -10.15 -10.68
C GLU A 89 -10.73 -9.62 -9.26
N TRP A 90 -11.70 -8.86 -8.79
CA TRP A 90 -11.78 -8.43 -7.41
C TRP A 90 -13.16 -8.79 -6.86
N ASP A 91 -13.19 -9.82 -6.02
CA ASP A 91 -14.37 -10.22 -5.25
C ASP A 91 -14.27 -9.57 -3.86
N GLU A 92 -15.03 -8.49 -3.66
CA GLU A 92 -14.94 -7.65 -2.48
C GLU A 92 -15.17 -8.46 -1.19
N GLY A 93 -14.28 -8.31 -0.24
CA GLY A 93 -14.32 -9.02 1.04
C GLY A 93 -13.89 -10.50 0.98
N GLN A 94 -13.61 -11.06 -0.19
CA GLN A 94 -13.25 -12.46 -0.38
C GLN A 94 -11.84 -12.63 -0.98
N SER A 95 -11.60 -12.11 -2.19
CA SER A 95 -10.31 -12.32 -2.85
C SER A 95 -10.01 -11.29 -3.94
N ILE A 96 -8.73 -11.15 -4.26
CA ILE A 96 -8.24 -10.43 -5.42
C ILE A 96 -7.38 -11.40 -6.25
N THR A 97 -7.74 -11.61 -7.50
CA THR A 97 -6.99 -12.43 -8.45
C THR A 97 -6.17 -11.54 -9.37
N LEU A 98 -4.87 -11.76 -9.37
CA LEU A 98 -3.92 -11.08 -10.23
C LEU A 98 -3.35 -12.05 -11.26
N VAL A 99 -3.20 -11.57 -12.50
CA VAL A 99 -2.50 -12.28 -13.59
C VAL A 99 -1.22 -11.55 -13.97
N LYS A 100 -0.22 -12.30 -14.42
CA LYS A 100 1.05 -11.71 -14.84
C LYS A 100 0.85 -10.68 -15.96
N ASN A 101 1.67 -9.64 -15.94
CA ASN A 101 1.79 -8.68 -17.01
C ASN A 101 2.90 -9.15 -17.97
N GLU A 102 2.53 -9.68 -19.12
CA GLU A 102 3.47 -10.18 -20.13
C GLU A 102 4.39 -9.06 -20.65
N ASP A 103 3.90 -7.80 -20.65
CA ASP A 103 4.61 -6.62 -21.12
C ASP A 103 5.37 -5.89 -20.00
N TYR A 104 5.58 -6.54 -18.85
CA TYR A 104 6.29 -5.90 -17.75
C TYR A 104 7.71 -5.54 -18.12
N TYR A 105 8.13 -4.28 -17.93
CA TYR A 105 9.40 -3.72 -18.41
C TYR A 105 10.67 -4.42 -17.88
N LYS A 106 10.58 -5.21 -16.80
CA LYS A 106 11.67 -6.06 -16.29
C LYS A 106 11.54 -7.53 -16.73
N GLY A 107 10.64 -7.82 -17.65
CA GLY A 107 10.30 -9.17 -18.09
C GLY A 107 9.13 -9.78 -17.34
N ALA A 108 8.36 -10.62 -18.01
CA ALA A 108 7.19 -11.26 -17.44
C ALA A 108 7.52 -12.09 -16.18
N PRO A 109 6.70 -12.03 -15.12
CA PRO A 109 6.86 -12.87 -13.95
C PRO A 109 6.77 -14.36 -14.27
N LYS A 110 7.43 -15.19 -13.45
CA LYS A 110 7.38 -16.66 -13.60
C LYS A 110 6.08 -17.27 -13.08
N ILE A 111 5.41 -16.62 -12.13
CA ILE A 111 4.13 -17.06 -11.58
C ILE A 111 3.03 -16.45 -12.43
N ASP A 112 2.16 -17.27 -13.00
CA ASP A 112 1.12 -16.82 -13.91
C ASP A 112 0.00 -16.09 -13.18
N THR A 113 -0.41 -16.61 -12.02
CA THR A 113 -1.57 -16.11 -11.25
C THR A 113 -1.24 -16.05 -9.76
N ILE A 114 -1.65 -14.96 -9.11
CA ILE A 114 -1.59 -14.79 -7.65
C ILE A 114 -3.02 -14.51 -7.16
N VAL A 115 -3.47 -15.25 -6.17
CA VAL A 115 -4.76 -15.01 -5.52
C VAL A 115 -4.52 -14.52 -4.09
N PHE A 116 -4.90 -13.29 -3.80
CA PHE A 116 -4.96 -12.76 -2.45
C PHE A 116 -6.30 -13.13 -1.82
N LYS A 117 -6.28 -14.09 -0.89
CA LYS A 117 -7.47 -14.52 -0.15
C LYS A 117 -7.61 -13.72 1.14
N ILE A 118 -8.78 -13.14 1.38
CA ILE A 118 -9.06 -12.37 2.58
C ILE A 118 -9.51 -13.33 3.68
N VAL A 119 -8.66 -13.55 4.67
CA VAL A 119 -8.92 -14.42 5.82
C VAL A 119 -8.74 -13.60 7.10
N PRO A 120 -9.83 -13.07 7.70
CA PRO A 120 -9.75 -12.16 8.84
C PRO A 120 -9.25 -12.80 10.13
N ASP A 121 -9.56 -14.10 10.35
CA ASP A 121 -9.16 -14.82 11.55
C ASP A 121 -7.77 -15.45 11.42
N ASP A 122 -6.87 -15.11 12.35
CA ASP A 122 -5.48 -15.57 12.32
C ASP A 122 -5.35 -17.09 12.54
N ASN A 123 -6.21 -17.72 13.36
CA ASN A 123 -6.17 -19.17 13.54
C ASN A 123 -6.64 -19.90 12.28
N ALA A 124 -7.71 -19.40 11.63
CA ALA A 124 -8.17 -19.93 10.34
C ALA A 124 -7.08 -19.81 9.27
N LYS A 125 -6.39 -18.67 9.22
CA LYS A 125 -5.27 -18.44 8.30
C LYS A 125 -4.12 -19.43 8.52
N ALA A 126 -3.71 -19.64 9.77
CA ALA A 126 -2.67 -20.62 10.11
C ALA A 126 -3.10 -22.05 9.75
N LEU A 127 -4.38 -22.40 9.96
CA LEU A 127 -4.92 -23.72 9.59
C LEU A 127 -4.94 -23.93 8.07
N GLN A 128 -5.38 -22.94 7.30
CA GLN A 128 -5.38 -23.00 5.83
C GLN A 128 -3.95 -23.10 5.26
N LEU A 129 -2.98 -22.41 5.86
CA LEU A 129 -1.57 -22.56 5.50
C LEU A 129 -1.09 -23.98 5.76
N LYS A 130 -1.42 -24.56 6.92
CA LYS A 130 -1.03 -25.92 7.29
C LYS A 130 -1.69 -27.00 6.42
N SER A 131 -2.92 -26.77 6.00
CA SER A 131 -3.63 -27.69 5.08
C SER A 131 -3.19 -27.56 3.61
N GLY A 132 -2.39 -26.56 3.27
CA GLY A 132 -1.99 -26.28 1.89
C GLY A 132 -3.06 -25.55 1.05
N GLU A 133 -4.14 -25.09 1.67
CA GLU A 133 -5.19 -24.31 1.00
C GLU A 133 -4.67 -22.92 0.58
N ILE A 134 -3.71 -22.36 1.33
CA ILE A 134 -2.94 -21.18 0.96
C ILE A 134 -1.44 -21.50 1.03
N ASN A 135 -0.64 -20.78 0.21
CA ASN A 135 0.78 -21.07 0.07
C ASN A 135 1.67 -20.09 0.84
N LEU A 136 1.16 -18.92 1.15
CA LEU A 136 1.89 -17.85 1.86
C LEU A 136 0.93 -17.12 2.79
N ALA A 137 1.35 -16.86 4.02
CA ALA A 137 0.58 -16.05 4.95
C ALA A 137 1.47 -15.30 5.93
N LYS A 138 1.03 -14.10 6.33
CA LYS A 138 1.55 -13.44 7.54
C LYS A 138 0.82 -14.05 8.74
N VAL A 139 1.55 -14.70 9.62
CA VAL A 139 1.03 -15.30 10.85
C VAL A 139 1.54 -14.57 12.09
N THR A 140 0.89 -14.77 13.22
CA THR A 140 1.38 -14.21 14.49
C THR A 140 2.67 -14.90 14.95
N PRO A 141 3.53 -14.27 15.76
CA PRO A 141 4.73 -14.93 16.31
C PRO A 141 4.43 -16.20 17.08
N LYS A 142 3.25 -16.28 17.73
CA LYS A 142 2.78 -17.49 18.42
C LYS A 142 2.50 -18.61 17.44
N ASP A 143 1.80 -18.31 16.35
CA ASP A 143 1.42 -19.32 15.36
C ASP A 143 2.62 -19.75 14.51
N ALA A 144 3.59 -18.84 14.28
CA ALA A 144 4.82 -19.15 13.56
C ALA A 144 5.60 -20.30 14.18
N GLN A 145 5.55 -20.49 15.51
CA GLN A 145 6.18 -21.61 16.21
C GLN A 145 5.70 -22.97 15.72
N ASN A 146 4.45 -23.07 15.25
CA ASN A 146 3.88 -24.30 14.72
C ASN A 146 4.46 -24.72 13.35
N PHE A 147 5.21 -23.84 12.71
CA PHE A 147 5.80 -24.04 11.37
C PHE A 147 7.32 -24.10 11.39
N THR A 148 7.97 -23.73 12.51
CA THR A 148 9.43 -23.61 12.61
C THR A 148 10.13 -24.99 12.55
N ASP A 149 9.48 -26.04 13.08
CA ASP A 149 10.04 -27.39 13.17
C ASP A 149 9.56 -28.30 12.02
N ASP A 150 8.87 -27.76 11.03
CA ASP A 150 8.33 -28.47 9.87
C ASP A 150 9.08 -28.07 8.60
N ASP A 151 9.90 -28.95 8.07
CA ASP A 151 10.73 -28.73 6.88
C ASP A 151 9.94 -28.41 5.60
N THR A 152 8.61 -28.58 5.62
CA THR A 152 7.74 -28.22 4.50
C THR A 152 7.46 -26.72 4.43
N PHE A 153 7.77 -25.98 5.50
CA PHE A 153 7.58 -24.54 5.57
C PHE A 153 8.90 -23.77 5.66
N THR A 154 8.93 -22.59 5.09
CA THR A 154 10.01 -21.63 5.33
C THR A 154 9.43 -20.46 6.10
N VAL A 155 9.93 -20.21 7.29
CA VAL A 155 9.52 -19.09 8.15
C VAL A 155 10.49 -17.93 7.97
N TYR A 156 9.97 -16.76 7.58
CA TYR A 156 10.71 -15.51 7.47
C TYR A 156 10.35 -14.60 8.65
N ASP A 157 11.33 -14.24 9.46
CA ASP A 157 11.16 -13.23 10.51
C ASP A 157 11.29 -11.83 9.91
N MET A 158 10.17 -11.09 9.90
CA MET A 158 10.12 -9.74 9.33
C MET A 158 10.21 -8.70 10.45
N LYS A 159 11.27 -7.90 10.41
CA LYS A 159 11.39 -6.74 11.30
C LYS A 159 10.53 -5.60 10.75
N THR A 160 9.65 -5.09 11.60
CA THR A 160 8.81 -3.93 11.30
C THR A 160 9.20 -2.73 12.17
N ALA A 161 8.79 -1.54 11.75
CA ALA A 161 8.90 -0.32 12.56
C ALA A 161 7.71 -0.15 13.52
N ASP A 162 6.78 -1.10 13.54
CA ASP A 162 5.61 -1.06 14.41
C ASP A 162 6.03 -1.17 15.87
N TYR A 163 5.37 -0.42 16.73
CA TYR A 163 5.51 -0.55 18.17
C TYR A 163 4.16 -0.83 18.82
N ARG A 164 4.20 -1.50 19.97
CA ARG A 164 3.04 -1.69 20.84
C ARG A 164 3.27 -0.95 22.13
N GLY A 165 2.30 -0.17 22.55
CA GLY A 165 2.41 0.62 23.76
C GLY A 165 1.11 0.65 24.54
N ILE A 166 1.20 1.03 25.80
CA ILE A 166 0.06 1.33 26.65
C ILE A 166 -0.02 2.85 26.77
N LEU A 167 -1.16 3.41 26.36
CA LEU A 167 -1.42 4.84 26.49
C LEU A 167 -2.19 5.08 27.79
N TYR A 168 -1.63 5.92 28.65
CA TYR A 168 -2.29 6.33 29.89
C TYR A 168 -3.02 7.64 29.69
N ASN A 169 -4.30 7.69 30.03
CA ASN A 169 -5.05 8.93 30.03
C ASN A 169 -4.75 9.72 31.32
N PHE A 170 -3.77 10.63 31.29
CA PHE A 170 -3.40 11.46 32.43
C PHE A 170 -4.46 12.49 32.84
N ASN A 171 -5.53 12.67 32.08
CA ASN A 171 -6.68 13.46 32.50
C ASN A 171 -7.63 12.68 33.45
N ASN A 172 -7.43 11.36 33.57
CA ASN A 172 -8.16 10.55 34.55
C ASN A 172 -7.58 10.76 35.94
N GLU A 173 -8.44 10.97 36.94
CA GLU A 173 -8.05 11.22 38.35
C GLU A 173 -7.16 10.14 38.96
N PHE A 174 -7.35 8.87 38.59
CA PHE A 174 -6.52 7.77 39.06
C PHE A 174 -5.05 7.98 38.70
N TRP A 175 -4.77 8.36 37.45
CA TRP A 175 -3.39 8.58 37.00
C TRP A 175 -2.82 9.90 37.48
N GLN A 176 -3.65 10.92 37.78
CA GLN A 176 -3.19 12.18 38.35
C GLN A 176 -2.72 12.02 39.81
N ARG A 177 -3.33 11.10 40.55
CA ARG A 177 -3.00 10.86 41.99
C ARG A 177 -1.77 9.92 42.14
N ASN A 178 -1.37 9.18 41.11
CA ASN A 178 -0.33 8.19 41.20
C ASN A 178 0.89 8.51 40.25
N LYS A 179 1.11 9.82 40.06
CA LYS A 179 2.31 10.31 39.36
C LYS A 179 3.57 10.12 40.19
#